data_f150e9c933ac18bbf146e5646cf088c9
#
_entry.id   f150e9c933ac18bbf146e5646cf088c9
#
_cell.length_a   1.000
_cell.length_b   1.000
_cell.length_c   1.000
_cell.angle_alpha   90.00
_cell.angle_beta   90.00
_cell.angle_gamma   90.00
#
_symmetry.space_group_name_H-M   'P 1'
#
loop_
_entity.id
_entity.type
_entity.pdbx_description
1 polymer ?
#
loop_
_entity_poly.entity_id
_entity_poly.type
_entity_poly.pdbx_seq_one_letter_code
_entity_poly.pdbx_strand_id
1 'polypeptide(L)'
;MTTTSGTRDPRELPNIDAMNVSVLGGTGEQGRGLAQRLARAGQSVMIGSRSADRAQSIAAEIGSGVAGGSNEDAARFGDIVIVAVPWDGHRELLESLAYDLAGKIVVDCVNPLGFDKQGAFALSVDEGSAAQQAASVLLDSSVVAAFHHISAVLLLDDNVSSIETDVLVLGDDRDATDAVQALAGRIDGIRGIYGGRLRNAGQVEAFTANLISINRRYKVHAGVRVTDV
;
A
#
# COMPACT_ATOMS: atom_id res chain seq x y z
N MET A 1 -39.41 0.78 -13.26
CA MET A 1 -38.48 1.93 -13.16
C MET A 1 -37.08 1.36 -13.31
N THR A 2 -36.54 1.47 -14.51
CA THR A 2 -35.17 1.02 -14.84
C THR A 2 -34.22 2.10 -14.35
N THR A 3 -33.50 1.82 -13.26
CA THR A 3 -32.36 2.64 -12.85
C THR A 3 -31.27 2.49 -13.91
N THR A 4 -31.09 3.53 -14.73
CA THR A 4 -29.89 3.69 -15.56
C THR A 4 -28.68 3.73 -14.61
N SER A 5 -27.93 2.65 -14.56
CA SER A 5 -26.58 2.61 -14.03
C SER A 5 -25.73 3.51 -14.94
N GLY A 6 -25.65 4.81 -14.61
CA GLY A 6 -24.69 5.70 -15.22
C GLY A 6 -23.29 5.12 -14.98
N THR A 7 -22.55 4.89 -16.05
CA THR A 7 -21.13 4.51 -15.95
C THR A 7 -20.41 5.68 -15.29
N ARG A 8 -19.99 5.48 -14.01
CA ARG A 8 -19.16 6.43 -13.26
C ARG A 8 -17.87 6.67 -14.05
N ASP A 9 -17.49 7.94 -14.25
CA ASP A 9 -16.22 8.27 -14.90
C ASP A 9 -15.08 7.68 -14.06
N PRO A 10 -14.18 6.88 -14.63
CA PRO A 10 -13.06 6.29 -13.90
C PRO A 10 -12.04 7.34 -13.39
N ARG A 11 -12.14 8.60 -13.85
CA ARG A 11 -11.30 9.71 -13.40
C ARG A 11 -11.90 10.48 -12.23
N GLU A 12 -13.19 10.28 -11.92
CA GLU A 12 -13.85 10.88 -10.76
C GLU A 12 -13.62 10.00 -9.52
N LEU A 13 -12.55 10.31 -8.77
CA LEU A 13 -12.20 9.61 -7.54
C LEU A 13 -12.93 10.20 -6.33
N PRO A 14 -13.23 9.38 -5.30
CA PRO A 14 -13.92 9.85 -4.10
C PRO A 14 -13.06 10.80 -3.28
N ASN A 15 -13.71 11.68 -2.51
CA ASN A 15 -13.05 12.42 -1.44
C ASN A 15 -12.81 11.48 -0.26
N ILE A 16 -11.57 11.40 0.19
CA ILE A 16 -11.12 10.56 1.30
C ILE A 16 -10.61 11.36 2.50
N ASP A 17 -10.86 12.68 2.55
CA ASP A 17 -10.36 13.55 3.63
C ASP A 17 -10.80 13.12 5.03
N ALA A 18 -11.97 12.51 5.15
CA ALA A 18 -12.49 12.02 6.41
C ALA A 18 -12.03 10.61 6.78
N MET A 19 -11.31 9.92 5.90
CA MET A 19 -10.83 8.55 6.15
C MET A 19 -9.51 8.57 6.90
N ASN A 20 -9.44 7.80 7.98
CA ASN A 20 -8.19 7.54 8.67
C ASN A 20 -7.36 6.51 7.92
N VAL A 21 -6.06 6.73 7.85
CA VAL A 21 -5.12 5.80 7.24
C VAL A 21 -4.23 5.19 8.31
N SER A 22 -4.04 3.88 8.27
CA SER A 22 -3.05 3.25 9.13
C SER A 22 -2.09 2.38 8.33
N VAL A 23 -0.89 2.14 8.92
CA VAL A 23 0.16 1.34 8.29
C VAL A 23 0.63 0.28 9.26
N LEU A 24 0.29 -0.97 9.02
CA LEU A 24 0.81 -2.13 9.74
C LEU A 24 2.27 -2.35 9.32
N GLY A 25 3.17 -2.56 10.29
CA GLY A 25 4.60 -2.60 10.02
C GLY A 25 5.19 -1.23 9.64
N GLY A 26 4.54 -0.14 10.03
CA GLY A 26 4.89 1.24 9.67
C GLY A 26 6.24 1.74 10.20
N THR A 27 6.98 0.93 10.94
CA THR A 27 8.36 1.23 11.38
C THR A 27 9.43 0.79 10.37
N GLY A 28 9.08 0.03 9.32
CA GLY A 28 9.94 -0.28 8.18
C GLY A 28 10.05 0.89 7.20
N GLU A 29 11.05 0.87 6.32
CA GLU A 29 11.31 1.98 5.40
C GLU A 29 10.10 2.30 4.48
N GLN A 30 9.47 1.29 3.88
CA GLN A 30 8.31 1.47 3.03
C GLN A 30 7.12 2.06 3.79
N GLY A 31 6.77 1.44 4.92
CA GLY A 31 5.63 1.89 5.74
C GLY A 31 5.85 3.27 6.33
N ARG A 32 7.07 3.55 6.84
CA ARG A 32 7.45 4.87 7.35
C ARG A 32 7.37 5.94 6.26
N GLY A 33 7.87 5.63 5.05
CA GLY A 33 7.84 6.57 3.94
C GLY A 33 6.42 6.89 3.48
N LEU A 34 5.54 5.88 3.36
CA LEU A 34 4.13 6.09 3.02
C LEU A 34 3.43 6.94 4.11
N ALA A 35 3.61 6.59 5.39
CA ALA A 35 3.03 7.33 6.51
C ALA A 35 3.47 8.80 6.50
N GLN A 36 4.76 9.07 6.27
CA GLN A 36 5.33 10.42 6.21
C GLN A 36 4.70 11.25 5.08
N ARG A 37 4.60 10.69 3.87
CA ARG A 37 4.04 11.41 2.71
C ARG A 37 2.55 11.67 2.86
N LEU A 38 1.79 10.67 3.31
CA LEU A 38 0.35 10.80 3.50
C LEU A 38 0.01 11.80 4.62
N ALA A 39 0.74 11.79 5.74
CA ALA A 39 0.55 12.76 6.81
C ALA A 39 0.88 14.20 6.36
N ARG A 40 1.95 14.39 5.57
CA ARG A 40 2.26 15.71 4.96
C ARG A 40 1.18 16.19 3.99
N ALA A 41 0.49 15.27 3.35
CA ALA A 41 -0.65 15.57 2.49
C ALA A 41 -1.97 15.83 3.27
N GLY A 42 -1.91 15.82 4.59
CA GLY A 42 -3.05 16.15 5.46
C GLY A 42 -3.91 14.96 5.88
N GLN A 43 -3.52 13.72 5.54
CA GLN A 43 -4.24 12.54 6.03
C GLN A 43 -3.98 12.32 7.53
N SER A 44 -5.02 11.87 8.25
CA SER A 44 -4.91 11.36 9.61
C SER A 44 -4.23 9.99 9.57
N VAL A 45 -3.01 9.86 10.10
CA VAL A 45 -2.18 8.66 9.94
C VAL A 45 -1.77 8.06 11.28
N MET A 46 -1.86 6.73 11.39
CA MET A 46 -1.31 5.94 12.49
C MET A 46 -0.39 4.85 11.97
N ILE A 47 0.80 4.70 12.56
CA ILE A 47 1.68 3.57 12.29
C ILE A 47 1.59 2.52 13.39
N GLY A 48 1.49 1.25 12.97
CA GLY A 48 1.50 0.09 13.84
C GLY A 48 2.83 -0.67 13.80
N SER A 49 3.15 -1.31 14.90
CA SER A 49 4.30 -2.21 15.02
C SER A 49 4.02 -3.31 16.04
N ARG A 50 4.82 -4.38 16.02
CA ARG A 50 4.87 -5.38 17.11
C ARG A 50 5.30 -4.77 18.45
N SER A 51 6.01 -3.64 18.43
CA SER A 51 6.38 -2.85 19.60
C SER A 51 5.72 -1.48 19.48
N ALA A 52 4.72 -1.22 20.32
CA ALA A 52 4.03 0.06 20.39
C ALA A 52 4.99 1.23 20.68
N ASP A 53 5.93 1.04 21.62
CA ASP A 53 6.93 2.05 21.98
C ASP A 53 7.79 2.46 20.77
N ARG A 54 8.20 1.45 19.97
CA ARG A 54 8.96 1.73 18.74
C ARG A 54 8.11 2.50 17.73
N ALA A 55 6.83 2.14 17.57
CA ALA A 55 5.94 2.88 16.67
C ALA A 55 5.74 4.32 17.14
N GLN A 56 5.57 4.56 18.44
CA GLN A 56 5.46 5.90 19.03
C GLN A 56 6.72 6.73 18.79
N SER A 57 7.91 6.14 19.00
CA SER A 57 9.18 6.80 18.74
C SER A 57 9.32 7.21 17.27
N ILE A 58 9.03 6.30 16.34
CA ILE A 58 9.09 6.59 14.89
C ILE A 58 8.02 7.61 14.48
N ALA A 59 6.82 7.53 15.03
CA ALA A 59 5.76 8.50 14.76
C ALA A 59 6.17 9.93 15.20
N ALA A 60 6.83 10.03 16.35
CA ALA A 60 7.37 11.32 16.83
C ALA A 60 8.48 11.87 15.90
N GLU A 61 9.33 10.98 15.33
CA GLU A 61 10.35 11.36 14.34
C GLU A 61 9.72 11.83 13.02
N ILE A 62 8.66 11.17 12.52
CA ILE A 62 7.92 11.60 11.33
C ILE A 62 7.27 12.96 11.55
N GLY A 63 6.73 13.19 12.75
CA GLY A 63 6.00 14.42 13.05
C GLY A 63 4.65 14.49 12.33
N SER A 64 4.24 15.69 11.89
CA SER A 64 3.01 15.91 11.11
C SER A 64 1.73 15.31 11.72
N GLY A 65 1.71 15.10 13.05
CA GLY A 65 0.55 14.53 13.75
C GLY A 65 0.37 13.02 13.59
N VAL A 66 1.38 12.31 13.08
CA VAL A 66 1.33 10.83 12.99
C VAL A 66 1.26 10.23 14.39
N ALA A 67 0.31 9.31 14.59
CA ALA A 67 0.19 8.50 15.80
C ALA A 67 0.98 7.18 15.67
N GLY A 68 1.40 6.62 16.80
CA GLY A 68 2.07 5.31 16.86
C GLY A 68 1.45 4.40 17.91
N GLY A 69 1.35 3.11 17.61
CA GLY A 69 0.79 2.12 18.52
C GLY A 69 1.14 0.67 18.13
N SER A 70 0.42 -0.28 18.70
CA SER A 70 0.49 -1.67 18.27
C SER A 70 -0.13 -1.85 16.87
N ASN A 71 0.09 -3.00 16.23
CA ASN A 71 -0.61 -3.31 14.97
C ASN A 71 -2.13 -3.40 15.17
N GLU A 72 -2.58 -3.88 16.32
CA GLU A 72 -3.99 -3.93 16.70
C GLU A 72 -4.60 -2.53 16.83
N ASP A 73 -3.88 -1.58 17.46
CA ASP A 73 -4.33 -0.19 17.57
C ASP A 73 -4.44 0.44 16.18
N ALA A 74 -3.45 0.22 15.31
CA ALA A 74 -3.44 0.70 13.95
C ALA A 74 -4.56 0.07 13.10
N ALA A 75 -4.81 -1.24 13.25
CA ALA A 75 -5.90 -1.93 12.56
C ALA A 75 -7.27 -1.36 12.95
N ARG A 76 -7.49 -1.03 14.23
CA ARG A 76 -8.74 -0.41 14.70
C ARG A 76 -8.90 1.02 14.22
N PHE A 77 -7.81 1.78 14.16
CA PHE A 77 -7.80 3.19 13.81
C PHE A 77 -8.13 3.46 12.35
N GLY A 78 -7.52 2.72 11.40
CA GLY A 78 -7.64 3.01 9.97
C GLY A 78 -8.98 2.59 9.37
N ASP A 79 -9.53 3.43 8.49
CA ASP A 79 -10.56 3.05 7.52
C ASP A 79 -9.89 2.42 6.29
N ILE A 80 -8.71 2.93 5.93
CA ILE A 80 -7.79 2.34 4.95
C ILE A 80 -6.54 1.88 5.69
N VAL A 81 -6.24 0.58 5.64
CA VAL A 81 -5.14 -0.05 6.36
C VAL A 81 -4.10 -0.58 5.38
N ILE A 82 -2.91 0.02 5.36
CA ILE A 82 -1.81 -0.40 4.49
C ILE A 82 -0.98 -1.47 5.21
N VAL A 83 -0.77 -2.60 4.56
CA VAL A 83 0.05 -3.72 5.05
C VAL A 83 1.45 -3.60 4.45
N ALA A 84 2.41 -3.13 5.26
CA ALA A 84 3.80 -2.90 4.86
C ALA A 84 4.77 -3.71 5.73
N VAL A 85 4.53 -5.02 5.79
CA VAL A 85 5.31 -5.98 6.57
C VAL A 85 6.19 -6.86 5.67
N PRO A 86 7.24 -7.52 6.20
CA PRO A 86 7.93 -8.56 5.46
C PRO A 86 6.99 -9.69 5.06
N TRP A 87 7.30 -10.37 3.94
CA TRP A 87 6.54 -11.55 3.49
C TRP A 87 6.48 -12.63 4.57
N ASP A 88 7.59 -12.88 5.25
CA ASP A 88 7.62 -13.79 6.39
C ASP A 88 6.77 -13.24 7.55
N GLY A 89 5.73 -13.98 7.92
CA GLY A 89 4.77 -13.58 8.96
C GLY A 89 3.61 -12.73 8.46
N HIS A 90 3.44 -12.54 7.14
CA HIS A 90 2.34 -11.80 6.53
C HIS A 90 0.98 -12.44 6.87
N ARG A 91 0.81 -13.74 6.58
CA ARG A 91 -0.42 -14.48 6.87
C ARG A 91 -0.79 -14.45 8.35
N GLU A 92 0.15 -14.80 9.21
CA GLU A 92 -0.06 -14.90 10.66
C GLU A 92 -0.50 -13.57 11.26
N LEU A 93 0.09 -12.46 10.78
CA LEU A 93 -0.33 -11.13 11.20
C LEU A 93 -1.77 -10.85 10.79
N LEU A 94 -2.12 -11.10 9.54
CA LEU A 94 -3.46 -10.83 9.03
C LEU A 94 -4.53 -11.71 9.70
N GLU A 95 -4.22 -12.99 9.94
CA GLU A 95 -5.09 -13.89 10.72
C GLU A 95 -5.34 -13.34 12.14
N SER A 96 -4.31 -12.83 12.80
CA SER A 96 -4.45 -12.26 14.15
C SER A 96 -5.27 -10.98 14.20
N LEU A 97 -5.36 -10.23 13.09
CA LEU A 97 -6.04 -8.95 12.98
C LEU A 97 -7.37 -9.02 12.19
N ALA A 98 -7.79 -10.19 11.73
CA ALA A 98 -8.94 -10.34 10.84
C ALA A 98 -10.22 -9.70 11.41
N TYR A 99 -10.45 -9.82 12.72
CA TYR A 99 -11.59 -9.19 13.39
C TYR A 99 -11.53 -7.65 13.38
N ASP A 100 -10.35 -7.07 13.65
CA ASP A 100 -10.15 -5.62 13.70
C ASP A 100 -10.13 -4.97 12.29
N LEU A 101 -9.87 -5.78 11.25
CA LEU A 101 -9.86 -5.38 9.84
C LEU A 101 -11.20 -5.55 9.13
N ALA A 102 -12.17 -6.19 9.76
CA ALA A 102 -13.49 -6.42 9.15
C ALA A 102 -14.17 -5.10 8.75
N GLY A 103 -14.74 -5.06 7.55
CA GLY A 103 -15.42 -3.89 6.96
C GLY A 103 -14.49 -2.77 6.47
N LYS A 104 -13.17 -2.98 6.48
CA LYS A 104 -12.18 -1.98 6.09
C LYS A 104 -11.61 -2.22 4.70
N ILE A 105 -11.00 -1.19 4.13
CA ILE A 105 -10.16 -1.31 2.93
C ILE A 105 -8.75 -1.70 3.40
N VAL A 106 -8.29 -2.87 3.00
CA VAL A 106 -6.94 -3.35 3.32
C VAL A 106 -6.07 -3.29 2.08
N VAL A 107 -5.04 -2.45 2.12
CA VAL A 107 -4.11 -2.24 1.00
C VAL A 107 -2.87 -3.08 1.23
N ASP A 108 -2.71 -4.14 0.47
CA ASP A 108 -1.51 -4.96 0.51
C ASP A 108 -0.42 -4.37 -0.40
N CYS A 109 0.77 -4.10 0.16
CA CYS A 109 1.93 -3.63 -0.59
C CYS A 109 3.13 -4.58 -0.49
N VAL A 110 2.90 -5.81 -0.02
CA VAL A 110 3.92 -6.82 0.19
C VAL A 110 4.36 -7.43 -1.13
N ASN A 111 5.67 -7.63 -1.28
CA ASN A 111 6.26 -8.29 -2.43
C ASN A 111 6.91 -9.60 -1.97
N PRO A 112 6.35 -10.78 -2.34
CA PRO A 112 7.00 -12.06 -2.12
C PRO A 112 8.23 -12.20 -3.04
N LEU A 113 9.39 -11.73 -2.56
CA LEU A 113 10.64 -11.75 -3.32
C LEU A 113 11.73 -12.52 -2.57
N GLY A 114 12.47 -13.32 -3.32
CA GLY A 114 13.73 -13.92 -2.90
C GLY A 114 14.92 -13.13 -3.44
N PHE A 115 16.07 -13.29 -2.78
CA PHE A 115 17.31 -12.64 -3.17
C PHE A 115 18.44 -13.65 -3.17
N ASP A 116 19.20 -13.70 -4.27
CA ASP A 116 20.39 -14.53 -4.39
C ASP A 116 21.54 -13.77 -5.06
N LYS A 117 22.60 -14.49 -5.47
CA LYS A 117 23.77 -13.89 -6.13
C LYS A 117 23.42 -13.26 -7.49
N GLN A 118 22.32 -13.68 -8.12
CA GLN A 118 21.86 -13.18 -9.41
C GLN A 118 20.94 -11.94 -9.25
N GLY A 119 20.37 -11.73 -8.05
CA GLY A 119 19.53 -10.57 -7.74
C GLY A 119 18.19 -10.96 -7.12
N ALA A 120 17.21 -10.06 -7.26
CA ALA A 120 15.86 -10.29 -6.81
C ALA A 120 15.09 -11.20 -7.78
N PHE A 121 14.24 -12.07 -7.25
CA PHE A 121 13.34 -12.92 -8.02
C PHE A 121 12.01 -13.10 -7.29
N ALA A 122 10.94 -13.37 -8.02
CA ALA A 122 9.62 -13.62 -7.44
C ALA A 122 9.57 -15.01 -6.79
N LEU A 123 9.01 -15.07 -5.59
CA LEU A 123 8.66 -16.32 -4.91
C LEU A 123 7.30 -16.82 -5.40
N SER A 124 7.09 -18.13 -5.37
CA SER A 124 5.76 -18.73 -5.59
C SER A 124 4.90 -18.55 -4.35
N VAL A 125 3.66 -18.13 -4.56
CA VAL A 125 2.63 -18.01 -3.52
C VAL A 125 1.47 -18.93 -3.91
N ASP A 126 1.03 -19.79 -3.02
CA ASP A 126 -0.01 -20.80 -3.31
C ASP A 126 -1.33 -20.18 -3.72
N GLU A 127 -1.69 -19.02 -3.11
CA GLU A 127 -2.89 -18.25 -3.47
C GLU A 127 -2.72 -17.42 -4.76
N GLY A 128 -1.51 -17.36 -5.30
CA GLY A 128 -1.16 -16.60 -6.51
C GLY A 128 -0.44 -15.27 -6.25
N SER A 129 -0.63 -14.65 -5.08
CA SER A 129 0.01 -13.39 -4.68
C SER A 129 -0.14 -13.11 -3.19
N ALA A 130 0.63 -12.17 -2.64
CA ALA A 130 0.46 -11.70 -1.26
C ALA A 130 -0.94 -11.12 -1.05
N ALA A 131 -1.41 -10.28 -1.96
CA ALA A 131 -2.75 -9.69 -1.88
C ALA A 131 -3.86 -10.74 -2.00
N GLN A 132 -3.70 -11.80 -2.80
CA GLN A 132 -4.66 -12.90 -2.85
C GLN A 132 -4.62 -13.75 -1.58
N GLN A 133 -3.46 -13.94 -0.96
CA GLN A 133 -3.34 -14.55 0.35
C GLN A 133 -4.06 -13.69 1.42
N ALA A 134 -3.86 -12.36 1.41
CA ALA A 134 -4.59 -11.46 2.28
C ALA A 134 -6.11 -11.60 2.12
N ALA A 135 -6.61 -11.62 0.88
CA ALA A 135 -8.03 -11.80 0.60
C ALA A 135 -8.58 -13.16 1.05
N SER A 136 -7.77 -14.22 1.03
CA SER A 136 -8.17 -15.55 1.53
C SER A 136 -8.33 -15.61 3.05
N VAL A 137 -7.67 -14.70 3.77
CA VAL A 137 -7.70 -14.59 5.24
C VAL A 137 -8.73 -13.55 5.70
N LEU A 138 -8.84 -12.43 5.00
CA LEU A 138 -9.65 -11.27 5.39
C LEU A 138 -10.98 -11.26 4.63
N LEU A 139 -11.85 -12.23 4.91
CA LEU A 139 -13.11 -12.45 4.17
C LEU A 139 -14.10 -11.29 4.27
N ASP A 140 -14.03 -10.50 5.34
CA ASP A 140 -14.92 -9.37 5.61
C ASP A 140 -14.27 -8.01 5.27
N SER A 141 -13.14 -8.00 4.57
CA SER A 141 -12.42 -6.76 4.17
C SER A 141 -12.38 -6.63 2.66
N SER A 142 -12.33 -5.39 2.15
CA SER A 142 -12.07 -5.12 0.73
C SER A 142 -10.56 -5.05 0.50
N VAL A 143 -9.95 -6.14 0.03
CA VAL A 143 -8.49 -6.18 -0.22
C VAL A 143 -8.13 -5.56 -1.57
N VAL A 144 -7.15 -4.67 -1.55
CA VAL A 144 -6.60 -3.96 -2.71
C VAL A 144 -5.08 -4.11 -2.73
N ALA A 145 -4.51 -4.48 -3.86
CA ALA A 145 -3.06 -4.54 -4.09
C ALA A 145 -2.58 -3.19 -4.64
N ALA A 146 -1.65 -2.51 -3.95
CA ALA A 146 -1.10 -1.23 -4.40
C ALA A 146 0.25 -0.91 -3.73
N PHE A 147 0.95 0.12 -4.21
CA PHE A 147 2.22 0.63 -3.66
C PHE A 147 3.42 -0.33 -3.71
N HIS A 148 3.34 -1.43 -4.42
CA HIS A 148 4.38 -2.47 -4.50
C HIS A 148 5.72 -1.97 -5.04
N HIS A 149 5.70 -1.02 -5.95
CA HIS A 149 6.86 -0.63 -6.76
C HIS A 149 7.32 0.82 -6.54
N ILE A 150 6.86 1.49 -5.48
CA ILE A 150 7.39 2.80 -5.11
C ILE A 150 8.67 2.63 -4.33
N SER A 151 9.69 3.43 -4.65
CA SER A 151 10.95 3.44 -3.93
C SER A 151 10.79 4.02 -2.51
N ALA A 152 11.07 3.21 -1.49
CA ALA A 152 11.10 3.67 -0.09
C ALA A 152 12.15 4.79 0.12
N VAL A 153 13.25 4.78 -0.63
CA VAL A 153 14.28 5.82 -0.59
C VAL A 153 13.69 7.17 -1.01
N LEU A 154 12.93 7.21 -2.12
CA LEU A 154 12.28 8.45 -2.57
C LEU A 154 11.18 8.92 -1.61
N LEU A 155 10.44 7.98 -1.01
CA LEU A 155 9.42 8.31 -0.03
C LEU A 155 10.00 8.99 1.21
N LEU A 156 11.18 8.56 1.66
CA LEU A 156 11.84 9.04 2.87
C LEU A 156 12.75 10.27 2.65
N ASP A 157 13.10 10.58 1.40
CA ASP A 157 13.98 11.71 1.11
C ASP A 157 13.21 13.04 1.16
N ASP A 158 13.53 13.85 2.15
CA ASP A 158 12.91 15.17 2.36
C ASP A 158 13.25 16.20 1.26
N ASN A 159 14.29 15.94 0.47
CA ASN A 159 14.67 16.81 -0.67
C ASN A 159 13.85 16.49 -1.92
N VAL A 160 13.15 15.35 -1.96
CA VAL A 160 12.28 14.95 -3.06
C VAL A 160 10.87 15.46 -2.77
N SER A 161 10.47 16.55 -3.43
CA SER A 161 9.12 17.12 -3.26
C SER A 161 8.05 16.35 -4.04
N SER A 162 8.38 15.80 -5.21
CA SER A 162 7.45 15.10 -6.11
C SER A 162 8.06 13.76 -6.58
N ILE A 163 7.26 12.70 -6.61
CA ILE A 163 7.66 11.37 -7.07
C ILE A 163 6.90 11.03 -8.34
N GLU A 164 7.55 11.23 -9.49
CA GLU A 164 6.95 11.06 -10.81
C GLU A 164 6.76 9.58 -11.17
N THR A 165 5.71 8.95 -10.62
CA THR A 165 5.38 7.54 -10.89
C THR A 165 3.87 7.30 -10.81
N ASP A 166 3.41 6.21 -11.39
CA ASP A 166 2.05 5.72 -11.21
C ASP A 166 2.04 4.55 -10.23
N VAL A 167 0.99 4.44 -9.43
CA VAL A 167 0.69 3.29 -8.57
C VAL A 167 -0.37 2.47 -9.26
N LEU A 168 -0.04 1.23 -9.61
CA LEU A 168 -1.02 0.28 -10.11
C LEU A 168 -1.87 -0.21 -8.93
N VAL A 169 -3.18 -0.02 -9.03
CA VAL A 169 -4.17 -0.38 -8.00
C VAL A 169 -5.03 -1.52 -8.54
N LEU A 170 -5.00 -2.66 -7.85
CA LEU A 170 -5.73 -3.86 -8.28
C LEU A 170 -6.67 -4.33 -7.16
N GLY A 171 -7.90 -4.66 -7.52
CA GLY A 171 -8.90 -5.12 -6.56
C GLY A 171 -10.20 -5.49 -7.25
N ASP A 172 -11.08 -6.16 -6.52
CA ASP A 172 -12.37 -6.63 -7.03
C ASP A 172 -13.51 -5.71 -6.65
N ASP A 173 -13.37 -4.94 -5.57
CA ASP A 173 -14.29 -3.91 -5.12
C ASP A 173 -13.92 -2.55 -5.76
N ARG A 174 -14.86 -1.96 -6.49
CA ARG A 174 -14.63 -0.70 -7.20
C ARG A 174 -14.47 0.48 -6.26
N ASP A 175 -15.30 0.57 -5.23
CA ASP A 175 -15.25 1.71 -4.31
C ASP A 175 -13.95 1.69 -3.51
N ALA A 176 -13.47 0.50 -3.13
CA ALA A 176 -12.17 0.34 -2.48
C ALA A 176 -11.00 0.71 -3.43
N THR A 177 -11.02 0.26 -4.69
CA THR A 177 -9.96 0.62 -5.64
C THR A 177 -9.96 2.10 -5.97
N ASP A 178 -11.14 2.74 -6.12
CA ASP A 178 -11.25 4.18 -6.36
C ASP A 178 -10.71 4.98 -5.14
N ALA A 179 -11.01 4.56 -3.91
CA ALA A 179 -10.47 5.18 -2.70
C ALA A 179 -8.94 5.05 -2.60
N VAL A 180 -8.37 3.89 -2.98
CA VAL A 180 -6.91 3.69 -2.98
C VAL A 180 -6.22 4.46 -4.10
N GLN A 181 -6.86 4.63 -5.28
CA GLN A 181 -6.37 5.53 -6.32
C GLN A 181 -6.33 6.99 -5.81
N ALA A 182 -7.40 7.43 -5.12
CA ALA A 182 -7.45 8.76 -4.50
C ALA A 182 -6.33 8.92 -3.45
N LEU A 183 -6.09 7.88 -2.63
CA LEU A 183 -5.02 7.87 -1.61
C LEU A 183 -3.64 7.99 -2.26
N ALA A 184 -3.37 7.25 -3.33
CA ALA A 184 -2.10 7.36 -4.07
C ALA A 184 -1.88 8.78 -4.59
N GLY A 185 -2.92 9.41 -5.13
CA GLY A 185 -2.88 10.79 -5.61
C GLY A 185 -2.67 11.88 -4.55
N ARG A 186 -2.68 11.53 -3.24
CA ARG A 186 -2.28 12.45 -2.17
C ARG A 186 -0.77 12.70 -2.12
N ILE A 187 0.02 11.82 -2.69
CA ILE A 187 1.48 11.98 -2.73
C ILE A 187 1.84 12.71 -4.02
N ASP A 188 2.47 13.86 -3.91
CA ASP A 188 2.82 14.71 -5.06
C ASP A 188 3.58 13.93 -6.15
N GLY A 189 3.12 14.08 -7.40
CA GLY A 189 3.66 13.41 -8.59
C GLY A 189 3.15 11.98 -8.81
N ILE A 190 2.50 11.38 -7.83
CA ILE A 190 1.94 10.02 -7.93
C ILE A 190 0.51 10.09 -8.48
N ARG A 191 0.19 9.18 -9.40
CA ARG A 191 -1.18 8.90 -9.83
C ARG A 191 -1.55 7.46 -9.45
N GLY A 192 -2.73 7.24 -8.90
CA GLY A 192 -3.31 5.92 -8.77
C GLY A 192 -4.00 5.50 -10.06
N ILE A 193 -3.61 4.38 -10.63
CA ILE A 193 -4.17 3.87 -11.90
C ILE A 193 -4.75 2.47 -11.66
N TYR A 194 -6.02 2.26 -12.01
CA TYR A 194 -6.63 0.94 -11.92
C TYR A 194 -5.91 -0.06 -12.84
N GLY A 195 -5.27 -1.05 -12.24
CA GLY A 195 -4.47 -2.07 -12.92
C GLY A 195 -5.21 -3.37 -13.20
N GLY A 196 -6.48 -3.49 -12.76
CA GLY A 196 -7.29 -4.68 -12.97
C GLY A 196 -7.75 -5.36 -11.69
N ARG A 197 -8.23 -6.60 -11.84
CA ARG A 197 -8.73 -7.41 -10.73
C ARG A 197 -7.61 -7.92 -9.83
N LEU A 198 -7.93 -8.23 -8.57
CA LEU A 198 -6.98 -8.72 -7.56
C LEU A 198 -6.19 -9.97 -8.02
N ARG A 199 -6.80 -10.84 -8.83
CA ARG A 199 -6.14 -12.02 -9.42
C ARG A 199 -4.88 -11.72 -10.25
N ASN A 200 -4.68 -10.46 -10.64
CA ASN A 200 -3.51 -10.00 -11.38
C ASN A 200 -2.44 -9.39 -10.47
N ALA A 201 -2.63 -9.33 -9.16
CA ALA A 201 -1.70 -8.70 -8.21
C ALA A 201 -0.30 -9.30 -8.28
N GLY A 202 -0.19 -10.62 -8.40
CA GLY A 202 1.11 -11.31 -8.49
C GLY A 202 2.00 -10.83 -9.64
N GLN A 203 1.42 -10.30 -10.72
CA GLN A 203 2.19 -9.74 -11.83
C GLN A 203 2.90 -8.43 -11.40
N VAL A 204 2.22 -7.59 -10.63
CA VAL A 204 2.76 -6.31 -10.14
C VAL A 204 3.74 -6.53 -9.00
N GLU A 205 3.44 -7.44 -8.08
CA GLU A 205 4.33 -7.88 -7.02
C GLU A 205 5.66 -8.41 -7.60
N ALA A 206 5.59 -9.35 -8.55
CA ALA A 206 6.76 -9.92 -9.22
C ALA A 206 7.57 -8.90 -10.03
N PHE A 207 6.89 -7.94 -10.68
CA PHE A 207 7.53 -6.89 -11.48
C PHE A 207 8.49 -6.02 -10.66
N THR A 208 8.28 -5.93 -9.36
CA THR A 208 9.20 -5.21 -8.46
C THR A 208 10.63 -5.77 -8.52
N ALA A 209 10.83 -7.07 -8.76
CA ALA A 209 12.16 -7.64 -8.97
C ALA A 209 12.86 -7.06 -10.22
N ASN A 210 12.09 -6.74 -11.27
CA ASN A 210 12.63 -6.10 -12.48
C ASN A 210 13.06 -4.66 -12.18
N LEU A 211 12.26 -3.89 -11.44
CA LEU A 211 12.60 -2.53 -11.03
C LEU A 211 13.85 -2.50 -10.14
N ILE A 212 14.00 -3.44 -9.20
CA ILE A 212 15.21 -3.60 -8.39
C ILE A 212 16.43 -3.84 -9.30
N SER A 213 16.29 -4.67 -10.34
CA SER A 213 17.37 -4.94 -11.31
C SER A 213 17.74 -3.70 -12.14
N ILE A 214 16.72 -2.94 -12.58
CA ILE A 214 16.89 -1.65 -13.27
C ILE A 214 17.62 -0.66 -12.35
N ASN A 215 17.15 -0.49 -11.11
CA ASN A 215 17.74 0.40 -10.13
C ASN A 215 19.23 0.08 -9.89
N ARG A 216 19.55 -1.21 -9.76
CA ARG A 216 20.94 -1.67 -9.60
C ARG A 216 21.79 -1.36 -10.81
N ARG A 217 21.26 -1.58 -12.03
CA ARG A 217 22.01 -1.39 -13.29
C ARG A 217 22.27 0.07 -13.60
N TYR A 218 21.24 0.90 -13.47
CA TYR A 218 21.27 2.29 -13.90
C TYR A 218 21.56 3.29 -12.78
N LYS A 219 21.64 2.81 -11.52
CA LYS A 219 21.85 3.65 -10.33
C LYS A 219 20.77 4.73 -10.16
N VAL A 220 19.52 4.33 -10.32
CA VAL A 220 18.33 5.17 -10.26
C VAL A 220 17.27 4.61 -9.29
N HIS A 221 16.18 5.30 -9.15
CA HIS A 221 14.95 4.84 -8.48
C HIS A 221 13.83 4.80 -9.53
N ALA A 222 13.81 3.74 -10.33
CA ALA A 222 12.86 3.59 -11.43
C ALA A 222 11.43 3.46 -10.90
N GLY A 223 10.51 4.14 -11.56
CA GLY A 223 9.06 4.04 -11.37
C GLY A 223 8.37 3.49 -12.61
N VAL A 224 7.05 3.49 -12.57
CA VAL A 224 6.18 3.10 -13.69
C VAL A 224 5.40 4.32 -14.14
N ARG A 225 5.21 4.49 -15.45
CA ARG A 225 4.31 5.49 -16.00
C ARG A 225 3.40 4.83 -17.05
N VAL A 226 2.11 4.90 -16.85
CA VAL A 226 1.12 4.46 -17.81
C VAL A 226 0.77 5.65 -18.70
N THR A 227 0.96 5.49 -20.00
CA THR A 227 0.66 6.52 -20.97
C THR A 227 -0.77 6.43 -21.46
N ASP A 228 -1.34 7.55 -21.88
CA ASP A 228 -2.65 7.64 -22.51
C ASP A 228 -3.86 7.32 -21.58
N VAL A 229 -3.73 7.63 -20.27
CA VAL A 229 -4.78 7.49 -19.24
C VAL A 229 -4.97 8.79 -18.47
#